data_bab2f06b47e91afea432b6bebecaccc8
#
_entry.id   bab2f06b47e91afea432b6bebecaccc8
#
_cell.length_a   1.000
_cell.length_b   1.000
_cell.length_c   1.000
_cell.angle_alpha   90.00
_cell.angle_beta   90.00
_cell.angle_gamma   90.00
#
_symmetry.space_group_name_H-M   'P 1'
#
loop_
_entity.id
_entity.type
_entity.pdbx_description
1 polymer ?
#
loop_
_entity_poly.entity_id
_entity_poly.type
_entity_poly.pdbx_seq_one_letter_code
_entity_poly.pdbx_strand_id
1 'polypeptide(L)'
;MTSLRKTHPILKIANDALIDLPTPLNISAWWNFGSLLGLCLITQILTGLFLAMHYTSDITTAFSSVMHICRDVNYGWLIRNTHANGASFFFICLYIHIARGLYYGSYLYKETWNIGVILFLLVMMTAFVGYVLPWGQMSFWGATVITNLLSAVPYVGDTLVQWIWGGFSVDNATLTRFFAFHFLLPFVVIAMVILHLLFLHETGSNNPIGLNPNMDKIPFHPYFSNKDLLGFVVMLFSLALLALFSPNLLGDPENFTPANPLVTPPHIKPEWYFLFAYAILRSIPNKLGGVLALLFSILVLMVVPILHTSKQRGLAFRPATQFLFWTLVADMLVLTWIGGMPVEHPYIIIGQVASILYFALFLILFPITGIMENKAL
;
A
#
# COMPACT_ATOMS: atom_id res chain seq x y z
N MET A 1 -21.99 -5.81 -40.51
CA MET A 1 -22.31 -4.74 -39.53
C MET A 1 -21.14 -4.63 -38.54
N THR A 2 -20.56 -3.46 -38.41
CA THR A 2 -19.53 -3.20 -37.38
C THR A 2 -20.17 -3.22 -36.00
N SER A 3 -19.56 -3.90 -35.03
CA SER A 3 -20.09 -4.01 -33.66
C SER A 3 -20.24 -2.61 -33.02
N LEU A 4 -21.35 -2.35 -32.34
CA LEU A 4 -21.65 -1.09 -31.64
C LEU A 4 -20.54 -0.70 -30.65
N ARG A 5 -19.88 -1.69 -30.01
CA ARG A 5 -18.75 -1.45 -29.09
C ARG A 5 -17.52 -0.81 -29.77
N LYS A 6 -17.38 -0.98 -31.10
CA LYS A 6 -16.26 -0.43 -31.89
C LYS A 6 -16.60 0.90 -32.57
N THR A 7 -17.86 1.28 -32.64
CA THR A 7 -18.34 2.47 -33.37
C THR A 7 -18.81 3.59 -32.44
N HIS A 8 -19.42 3.26 -31.30
CA HIS A 8 -19.91 4.26 -30.35
C HIS A 8 -18.73 4.83 -29.53
N PRO A 9 -18.51 6.15 -29.44
CA PRO A 9 -17.32 6.75 -28.82
C PRO A 9 -17.02 6.24 -27.40
N ILE A 10 -18.01 6.24 -26.52
CA ILE A 10 -17.85 5.80 -25.11
C ILE A 10 -17.57 4.29 -25.03
N LEU A 11 -18.33 3.48 -25.78
CA LEU A 11 -18.14 2.01 -25.78
C LEU A 11 -16.81 1.63 -26.41
N LYS A 12 -16.33 2.42 -27.38
CA LYS A 12 -15.01 2.20 -27.98
C LYS A 12 -13.89 2.40 -26.96
N ILE A 13 -13.94 3.41 -26.11
CA ILE A 13 -12.94 3.62 -25.03
C ILE A 13 -12.87 2.39 -24.13
N ALA A 14 -14.01 1.90 -23.66
CA ALA A 14 -14.07 0.69 -22.82
C ALA A 14 -13.61 -0.57 -23.58
N ASN A 15 -13.97 -0.68 -24.86
CA ASN A 15 -13.52 -1.78 -25.71
C ASN A 15 -12.00 -1.82 -25.88
N ASP A 16 -11.40 -0.68 -26.19
CA ASP A 16 -9.97 -0.61 -26.48
C ASP A 16 -9.13 -0.76 -25.20
N ALA A 17 -9.68 -0.38 -24.03
CA ALA A 17 -9.01 -0.48 -22.73
C ALA A 17 -9.16 -1.86 -22.03
N LEU A 18 -10.25 -2.60 -22.29
CA LEU A 18 -10.59 -3.79 -21.47
C LEU A 18 -10.91 -5.05 -22.30
N ILE A 19 -11.25 -4.90 -23.59
CA ILE A 19 -11.70 -6.03 -24.41
C ILE A 19 -10.67 -6.37 -25.49
N ASP A 20 -10.45 -5.46 -26.43
CA ASP A 20 -9.54 -5.66 -27.56
C ASP A 20 -8.08 -5.23 -27.23
N LEU A 21 -7.77 -4.91 -25.95
CA LEU A 21 -6.43 -4.51 -25.51
C LEU A 21 -5.39 -5.60 -25.83
N PRO A 22 -4.37 -5.31 -26.68
CA PRO A 22 -3.34 -6.29 -26.98
C PRO A 22 -2.49 -6.62 -25.75
N THR A 23 -2.51 -7.87 -25.30
CA THR A 23 -1.87 -8.31 -24.06
C THR A 23 -0.92 -9.48 -24.34
N PRO A 24 0.30 -9.49 -23.74
CA PRO A 24 1.23 -10.59 -23.89
C PRO A 24 0.61 -11.93 -23.47
N LEU A 25 0.78 -12.98 -24.29
CA LEU A 25 0.19 -14.29 -24.05
C LEU A 25 0.68 -14.95 -22.75
N ASN A 26 1.92 -14.69 -22.37
CA ASN A 26 2.65 -15.40 -21.31
C ASN A 26 2.58 -14.76 -19.92
N ILE A 27 1.71 -13.79 -19.69
CA ILE A 27 1.56 -13.19 -18.35
C ILE A 27 0.99 -14.21 -17.35
N SER A 28 1.60 -14.28 -16.16
CA SER A 28 1.24 -15.20 -15.09
C SER A 28 0.22 -14.60 -14.12
N ALA A 29 -0.16 -15.35 -13.07
CA ALA A 29 -1.06 -14.88 -12.01
C ALA A 29 -0.52 -13.65 -11.25
N TRP A 30 0.77 -13.40 -11.26
CA TRP A 30 1.36 -12.19 -10.66
C TRP A 30 0.89 -10.89 -11.33
N TRP A 31 0.37 -10.95 -12.56
CA TRP A 31 -0.21 -9.80 -13.27
C TRP A 31 -1.64 -9.47 -12.83
N ASN A 32 -2.33 -10.38 -12.15
CA ASN A 32 -3.67 -10.16 -11.62
C ASN A 32 -3.69 -9.12 -10.47
N PHE A 33 -2.56 -8.89 -9.79
CA PHE A 33 -2.53 -8.02 -8.60
C PHE A 33 -2.83 -6.55 -8.90
N GLY A 34 -2.71 -6.10 -10.15
CA GLY A 34 -3.18 -4.77 -10.54
C GLY A 34 -4.71 -4.66 -10.55
N SER A 35 -5.40 -5.62 -11.17
CA SER A 35 -6.87 -5.67 -11.20
C SER A 35 -7.45 -5.97 -9.81
N LEU A 36 -6.78 -6.80 -9.00
CA LEU A 36 -7.14 -7.05 -7.60
C LEU A 36 -7.07 -5.78 -6.75
N LEU A 37 -6.07 -4.91 -6.95
CA LEU A 37 -5.99 -3.60 -6.30
C LEU A 37 -7.17 -2.70 -6.69
N GLY A 38 -7.61 -2.73 -7.96
CA GLY A 38 -8.81 -2.06 -8.41
C GLY A 38 -10.06 -2.56 -7.68
N LEU A 39 -10.18 -3.88 -7.50
CA LEU A 39 -11.28 -4.48 -6.73
C LEU A 39 -11.22 -4.11 -5.25
N CYS A 40 -10.03 -4.11 -4.64
CA CYS A 40 -9.84 -3.61 -3.27
C CYS A 40 -10.31 -2.14 -3.14
N LEU A 41 -9.91 -1.28 -4.08
CA LEU A 41 -10.31 0.14 -4.06
C LEU A 41 -11.83 0.31 -4.14
N ILE A 42 -12.50 -0.41 -5.04
CA ILE A 42 -13.96 -0.41 -5.15
C ILE A 42 -14.61 -0.89 -3.85
N THR A 43 -14.12 -1.99 -3.29
CA THR A 43 -14.62 -2.54 -2.03
C THR A 43 -14.48 -1.53 -0.88
N GLN A 44 -13.32 -0.88 -0.76
CA GLN A 44 -13.07 0.11 0.29
C GLN A 44 -13.95 1.35 0.12
N ILE A 45 -14.14 1.86 -1.09
CA ILE A 45 -15.01 3.01 -1.35
C ILE A 45 -16.46 2.67 -1.04
N LEU A 46 -16.97 1.54 -1.51
CA LEU A 46 -18.36 1.15 -1.25
C LEU A 46 -18.64 0.92 0.23
N THR A 47 -17.80 0.14 0.90
CA THR A 47 -17.97 -0.09 2.34
C THR A 47 -17.77 1.18 3.15
N GLY A 48 -16.80 2.03 2.79
CA GLY A 48 -16.56 3.32 3.44
C GLY A 48 -17.72 4.30 3.28
N LEU A 49 -18.35 4.33 2.11
CA LEU A 49 -19.52 5.18 1.87
C LEU A 49 -20.68 4.79 2.80
N PHE A 50 -20.99 3.50 2.94
CA PHE A 50 -22.04 3.03 3.87
C PHE A 50 -21.68 3.28 5.33
N LEU A 51 -20.41 3.13 5.72
CA LEU A 51 -19.96 3.45 7.08
C LEU A 51 -20.09 4.95 7.37
N ALA A 52 -19.77 5.82 6.42
CA ALA A 52 -19.88 7.27 6.56
C ALA A 52 -21.31 7.76 6.81
N MET A 53 -22.33 6.99 6.40
CA MET A 53 -23.74 7.34 6.65
C MET A 53 -24.14 7.27 8.13
N HIS A 54 -23.37 6.52 8.94
CA HIS A 54 -23.67 6.26 10.34
C HIS A 54 -22.57 6.72 11.30
N TYR A 55 -21.40 7.07 10.77
CA TYR A 55 -20.24 7.52 11.55
C TYR A 55 -20.35 9.01 11.90
N THR A 56 -19.94 9.37 13.13
CA THR A 56 -19.84 10.77 13.56
C THR A 56 -18.39 11.11 13.92
N SER A 57 -17.83 12.15 13.30
CA SER A 57 -16.44 12.59 13.52
C SER A 57 -16.34 13.59 14.67
N ASP A 58 -16.75 13.17 15.87
CA ASP A 58 -16.65 13.93 17.11
C ASP A 58 -16.07 13.05 18.21
N ILE A 59 -15.12 13.58 19.00
CA ILE A 59 -14.38 12.78 20.00
C ILE A 59 -15.26 12.17 21.08
N THR A 60 -16.47 12.71 21.32
CA THR A 60 -17.43 12.19 22.30
C THR A 60 -18.28 11.06 21.74
N THR A 61 -18.43 10.97 20.42
CA THR A 61 -19.36 10.04 19.76
C THR A 61 -18.71 9.13 18.73
N ALA A 62 -17.50 9.39 18.27
CA ALA A 62 -16.84 8.61 17.24
C ALA A 62 -16.77 7.12 17.59
N PHE A 63 -16.23 6.78 18.76
CA PHE A 63 -16.12 5.39 19.21
C PHE A 63 -17.51 4.74 19.35
N SER A 64 -18.46 5.41 19.98
CA SER A 64 -19.83 4.89 20.13
C SER A 64 -20.57 4.76 18.81
N SER A 65 -20.32 5.64 17.82
CA SER A 65 -20.91 5.51 16.48
C SER A 65 -20.41 4.27 15.75
N VAL A 66 -19.13 3.89 15.89
CA VAL A 66 -18.60 2.64 15.35
C VAL A 66 -19.24 1.43 16.06
N MET A 67 -19.43 1.51 17.39
CA MET A 67 -20.12 0.46 18.14
C MET A 67 -21.59 0.33 17.71
N HIS A 68 -22.28 1.45 17.49
CA HIS A 68 -23.65 1.49 16.94
C HIS A 68 -23.71 0.83 15.56
N ILE A 69 -22.78 1.14 14.65
CA ILE A 69 -22.70 0.48 13.35
C ILE A 69 -22.60 -1.04 13.50
N CYS A 70 -21.75 -1.51 14.41
CA CYS A 70 -21.52 -2.95 14.59
C CYS A 70 -22.69 -3.67 15.26
N ARG A 71 -23.47 -3.01 16.11
CA ARG A 71 -24.50 -3.64 16.95
C ARG A 71 -25.93 -3.44 16.44
N ASP A 72 -26.23 -2.24 15.96
CA ASP A 72 -27.62 -1.81 15.76
C ASP A 72 -27.96 -1.62 14.25
N VAL A 73 -26.97 -1.33 13.39
CA VAL A 73 -27.18 -1.20 11.96
C VAL A 73 -27.22 -2.59 11.30
N ASN A 74 -28.26 -2.86 10.50
CA ASN A 74 -28.37 -4.13 9.79
C ASN A 74 -27.14 -4.39 8.90
N TYR A 75 -26.45 -5.53 9.15
CA TYR A 75 -25.18 -5.90 8.50
C TYR A 75 -24.04 -4.89 8.68
N GLY A 76 -24.16 -3.90 9.57
CA GLY A 76 -23.13 -2.90 9.82
C GLY A 76 -21.81 -3.53 10.29
N TRP A 77 -21.89 -4.55 11.14
CA TRP A 77 -20.71 -5.34 11.55
C TRP A 77 -19.97 -5.97 10.37
N LEU A 78 -20.70 -6.48 9.38
CA LEU A 78 -20.09 -7.09 8.19
C LEU A 78 -19.40 -6.04 7.31
N ILE A 79 -20.05 -4.91 7.07
CA ILE A 79 -19.48 -3.80 6.30
C ILE A 79 -18.25 -3.24 7.00
N ARG A 80 -18.31 -3.03 8.30
CA ARG A 80 -17.17 -2.54 9.11
C ARG A 80 -16.00 -3.52 9.09
N ASN A 81 -16.25 -4.82 9.28
CA ASN A 81 -15.21 -5.84 9.26
C ASN A 81 -14.61 -6.01 7.87
N THR A 82 -15.42 -5.93 6.82
CA THR A 82 -14.94 -5.95 5.43
C THR A 82 -14.07 -4.74 5.12
N HIS A 83 -14.44 -3.55 5.60
CA HIS A 83 -13.65 -2.33 5.41
C HIS A 83 -12.30 -2.42 6.13
N ALA A 84 -12.29 -2.81 7.40
CA ALA A 84 -11.07 -2.92 8.20
C ALA A 84 -10.11 -3.98 7.65
N ASN A 85 -10.60 -5.19 7.34
CA ASN A 85 -9.78 -6.27 6.79
C ASN A 85 -9.44 -6.03 5.31
N GLY A 86 -10.31 -5.36 4.57
CA GLY A 86 -10.07 -4.95 3.19
C GLY A 86 -8.84 -4.05 3.04
N ALA A 87 -8.54 -3.20 4.04
CA ALA A 87 -7.29 -2.44 4.07
C ALA A 87 -6.06 -3.36 4.10
N SER A 88 -6.07 -4.43 4.91
CA SER A 88 -5.01 -5.43 4.92
C SER A 88 -4.87 -6.14 3.57
N PHE A 89 -5.97 -6.54 2.94
CA PHE A 89 -5.94 -7.15 1.60
C PHE A 89 -5.41 -6.19 0.54
N PHE A 90 -5.73 -4.90 0.65
CA PHE A 90 -5.19 -3.86 -0.23
C PHE A 90 -3.66 -3.84 -0.15
N PHE A 91 -3.08 -3.82 1.06
CA PHE A 91 -1.62 -3.80 1.24
C PHE A 91 -0.96 -5.13 0.86
N ILE A 92 -1.57 -6.29 1.10
CA ILE A 92 -1.08 -7.58 0.60
C ILE A 92 -0.96 -7.55 -0.92
N CYS A 93 -2.03 -7.16 -1.61
CA CYS A 93 -2.02 -7.06 -3.07
C CYS A 93 -1.01 -6.02 -3.56
N LEU A 94 -0.86 -4.89 -2.86
CA LEU A 94 0.06 -3.80 -3.20
C LEU A 94 1.53 -4.24 -3.10
N TYR A 95 1.91 -4.90 -2.01
CA TYR A 95 3.28 -5.42 -1.85
C TYR A 95 3.63 -6.47 -2.89
N ILE A 96 2.71 -7.38 -3.20
CA ILE A 96 2.91 -8.38 -4.26
C ILE A 96 3.02 -7.69 -5.63
N HIS A 97 2.20 -6.67 -5.89
CA HIS A 97 2.24 -5.89 -7.14
C HIS A 97 3.59 -5.16 -7.32
N ILE A 98 4.12 -4.54 -6.27
CA ILE A 98 5.44 -3.91 -6.26
C ILE A 98 6.55 -4.95 -6.45
N ALA A 99 6.50 -6.05 -5.70
CA ALA A 99 7.48 -7.13 -5.78
C ALA A 99 7.52 -7.75 -7.18
N ARG A 100 6.35 -7.96 -7.84
CA ARG A 100 6.26 -8.39 -9.23
C ARG A 100 6.97 -7.39 -10.16
N GLY A 101 6.75 -6.08 -9.93
CA GLY A 101 7.41 -5.02 -10.70
C GLY A 101 8.93 -5.05 -10.58
N LEU A 102 9.45 -5.30 -9.37
CA LEU A 102 10.88 -5.44 -9.09
C LEU A 102 11.46 -6.72 -9.72
N TYR A 103 10.77 -7.87 -9.56
CA TYR A 103 11.27 -9.16 -10.04
C TYR A 103 11.33 -9.23 -11.57
N TYR A 104 10.30 -8.76 -12.25
CA TYR A 104 10.20 -8.86 -13.71
C TYR A 104 10.68 -7.60 -14.46
N GLY A 105 11.17 -6.58 -13.75
CA GLY A 105 11.69 -5.35 -14.36
C GLY A 105 10.62 -4.45 -14.96
N SER A 106 9.38 -4.51 -14.46
CA SER A 106 8.30 -3.62 -14.91
C SER A 106 8.55 -2.17 -14.53
N TYR A 107 9.41 -1.92 -13.52
CA TYR A 107 9.83 -0.57 -13.11
C TYR A 107 10.55 0.22 -14.21
N LEU A 108 11.01 -0.44 -15.26
CA LEU A 108 11.61 0.25 -16.42
C LEU A 108 10.59 1.03 -17.25
N TYR A 109 9.31 0.83 -17.05
CA TYR A 109 8.24 1.75 -17.45
C TYR A 109 8.14 2.88 -16.42
N LYS A 110 9.03 3.86 -16.51
CA LYS A 110 9.34 4.84 -15.47
C LYS A 110 8.12 5.64 -15.03
N GLU A 111 7.33 6.10 -15.98
CA GLU A 111 6.14 6.90 -15.74
C GLU A 111 5.10 6.09 -14.95
N THR A 112 4.76 4.89 -15.43
CA THR A 112 3.85 3.96 -14.75
C THR A 112 4.34 3.63 -13.34
N TRP A 113 5.64 3.31 -13.20
CA TRP A 113 6.23 2.96 -11.91
C TRP A 113 6.19 4.11 -10.91
N ASN A 114 6.61 5.31 -11.32
CA ASN A 114 6.68 6.46 -10.41
C ASN A 114 5.29 6.92 -9.96
N ILE A 115 4.28 6.91 -10.85
CA ILE A 115 2.89 7.14 -10.44
C ILE A 115 2.44 6.06 -9.46
N GLY A 116 2.87 4.80 -9.65
CA GLY A 116 2.62 3.72 -8.70
C GLY A 116 3.20 3.99 -7.31
N VAL A 117 4.41 4.56 -7.21
CA VAL A 117 5.01 4.94 -5.91
C VAL A 117 4.25 6.09 -5.26
N ILE A 118 3.78 7.06 -6.02
CA ILE A 118 2.91 8.14 -5.51
C ILE A 118 1.58 7.54 -5.00
N LEU A 119 0.98 6.60 -5.74
CA LEU A 119 -0.21 5.87 -5.30
C LEU A 119 0.03 5.11 -4.00
N PHE A 120 1.19 4.48 -3.82
CA PHE A 120 1.55 3.80 -2.58
C PHE A 120 1.54 4.78 -1.40
N LEU A 121 2.17 5.97 -1.52
CA LEU A 121 2.14 7.00 -0.48
C LEU A 121 0.71 7.49 -0.19
N LEU A 122 -0.12 7.70 -1.21
CA LEU A 122 -1.51 8.13 -1.05
C LEU A 122 -2.36 7.06 -0.33
N VAL A 123 -2.17 5.79 -0.65
CA VAL A 123 -2.86 4.67 0.04
C VAL A 123 -2.40 4.55 1.48
N MET A 124 -1.09 4.70 1.77
CA MET A 124 -0.58 4.74 3.14
C MET A 124 -1.21 5.88 3.94
N MET A 125 -1.26 7.09 3.37
CA MET A 125 -1.88 8.24 4.02
C MET A 125 -3.39 8.01 4.25
N THR A 126 -4.10 7.46 3.25
CA THR A 126 -5.53 7.14 3.36
C THR A 126 -5.79 6.13 4.48
N ALA A 127 -5.00 5.06 4.56
CA ALA A 127 -5.13 4.04 5.60
C ALA A 127 -4.82 4.60 6.99
N PHE A 128 -3.77 5.43 7.11
CA PHE A 128 -3.40 6.03 8.38
C PHE A 128 -4.51 6.94 8.94
N VAL A 129 -5.00 7.90 8.14
CA VAL A 129 -6.08 8.79 8.62
C VAL A 129 -7.38 8.02 8.89
N GLY A 130 -7.64 6.91 8.16
CA GLY A 130 -8.78 6.03 8.38
C GLY A 130 -8.71 5.24 9.70
N TYR A 131 -7.51 4.78 10.07
CA TYR A 131 -7.29 4.05 11.32
C TYR A 131 -7.53 4.92 12.56
N VAL A 132 -7.38 6.23 12.43
CA VAL A 132 -7.65 7.19 13.52
C VAL A 132 -9.15 7.34 13.81
N LEU A 133 -10.03 7.16 12.82
CA LEU A 133 -11.45 7.48 12.91
C LEU A 133 -12.23 6.73 14.00
N PRO A 134 -11.99 5.44 14.30
CA PRO A 134 -12.68 4.75 15.38
C PRO A 134 -12.48 5.37 16.77
N TRP A 135 -11.46 6.19 16.95
CA TRP A 135 -11.11 6.88 18.18
C TRP A 135 -10.94 5.94 19.36
N GLY A 136 -10.30 4.79 19.09
CA GLY A 136 -9.78 3.88 20.13
C GLY A 136 -8.41 4.33 20.63
N GLN A 137 -7.86 3.60 21.62
CA GLN A 137 -6.55 3.90 22.20
C GLN A 137 -5.44 3.94 21.15
N MET A 138 -5.36 2.95 20.25
CA MET A 138 -4.34 2.94 19.19
C MET A 138 -4.60 3.99 18.12
N SER A 139 -5.86 4.34 17.85
CA SER A 139 -6.22 5.45 16.96
C SER A 139 -5.65 6.78 17.46
N PHE A 140 -5.90 7.12 18.71
CA PHE A 140 -5.47 8.38 19.33
C PHE A 140 -3.94 8.45 19.49
N TRP A 141 -3.35 7.42 20.10
CA TRP A 141 -1.91 7.41 20.37
C TRP A 141 -1.08 7.24 19.11
N GLY A 142 -1.58 6.47 18.13
CA GLY A 142 -0.98 6.37 16.79
C GLY A 142 -0.97 7.72 16.08
N ALA A 143 -2.09 8.46 16.10
CA ALA A 143 -2.16 9.81 15.55
C ALA A 143 -1.16 10.73 16.24
N THR A 144 -1.12 10.74 17.58
CA THR A 144 -0.21 11.58 18.38
C THR A 144 1.25 11.32 18.02
N VAL A 145 1.68 10.06 17.96
CA VAL A 145 3.08 9.72 17.68
C VAL A 145 3.45 10.07 16.24
N ILE A 146 2.66 9.63 15.25
CA ILE A 146 3.02 9.78 13.84
C ILE A 146 2.99 11.25 13.40
N THR A 147 1.98 12.01 13.80
CA THR A 147 1.91 13.44 13.42
C THR A 147 2.98 14.27 14.12
N ASN A 148 3.35 13.91 15.37
CA ASN A 148 4.45 14.58 16.08
C ASN A 148 5.83 14.32 15.44
N LEU A 149 5.98 13.33 14.53
CA LEU A 149 7.23 13.18 13.78
C LEU A 149 7.58 14.40 12.95
N LEU A 150 6.58 15.17 12.51
CA LEU A 150 6.79 16.39 11.74
C LEU A 150 7.50 17.49 12.53
N SER A 151 7.47 17.47 13.88
CA SER A 151 8.25 18.41 14.69
C SER A 151 9.76 18.24 14.53
N ALA A 152 10.22 17.15 13.88
CA ALA A 152 11.62 16.98 13.50
C ALA A 152 12.07 17.91 12.37
N VAL A 153 11.15 18.49 11.59
CA VAL A 153 11.49 19.41 10.50
C VAL A 153 12.01 20.72 11.08
N PRO A 154 13.25 21.12 10.74
CA PRO A 154 13.84 22.33 11.30
C PRO A 154 13.00 23.57 11.01
N TYR A 155 12.93 24.47 11.98
CA TYR A 155 12.25 25.79 11.95
C TYR A 155 10.72 25.77 11.88
N VAL A 156 10.11 24.87 11.12
CA VAL A 156 8.65 24.87 10.88
C VAL A 156 7.93 23.69 11.49
N GLY A 157 8.66 22.73 12.06
CA GLY A 157 8.10 21.44 12.49
C GLY A 157 6.97 21.56 13.51
N ASP A 158 7.16 22.34 14.57
CA ASP A 158 6.13 22.51 15.60
C ASP A 158 4.89 23.25 15.07
N THR A 159 5.09 24.21 14.18
CA THR A 159 3.98 24.90 13.50
C THR A 159 3.20 23.94 12.61
N LEU A 160 3.88 23.04 11.88
CA LEU A 160 3.23 22.03 11.07
C LEU A 160 2.42 21.05 11.92
N VAL A 161 2.95 20.62 13.06
CA VAL A 161 2.24 19.73 13.99
C VAL A 161 0.98 20.40 14.52
N GLN A 162 1.07 21.64 15.01
CA GLN A 162 -0.08 22.41 15.49
C GLN A 162 -1.11 22.66 14.39
N TRP A 163 -0.65 22.92 13.17
CA TRP A 163 -1.54 23.08 12.02
C TRP A 163 -2.31 21.78 11.69
N ILE A 164 -1.65 20.62 11.73
CA ILE A 164 -2.32 19.32 11.49
C ILE A 164 -3.29 18.99 12.62
N TRP A 165 -2.89 19.20 13.86
CA TRP A 165 -3.76 18.97 15.03
C TRP A 165 -4.93 19.94 15.08
N GLY A 166 -4.75 21.18 14.59
CA GLY A 166 -5.72 22.25 14.72
C GLY A 166 -5.78 22.86 16.12
N GLY A 167 -4.69 22.67 16.88
CA GLY A 167 -4.53 23.08 18.26
C GLY A 167 -3.19 22.59 18.80
N PHE A 168 -3.08 22.52 20.13
CA PHE A 168 -1.84 22.13 20.80
C PHE A 168 -1.73 20.63 21.12
N SER A 169 -2.78 19.87 20.82
CA SER A 169 -2.86 18.42 21.01
C SER A 169 -3.75 17.77 19.94
N VAL A 170 -3.64 16.46 19.81
CA VAL A 170 -4.60 15.65 19.04
C VAL A 170 -5.95 15.73 19.76
N ASP A 171 -6.98 16.23 19.07
CA ASP A 171 -8.29 16.48 19.65
C ASP A 171 -9.37 16.50 18.53
N ASN A 172 -10.55 17.01 18.81
CA ASN A 172 -11.69 17.04 17.91
C ASN A 172 -11.37 17.65 16.55
N ALA A 173 -10.60 18.74 16.52
CA ALA A 173 -10.16 19.36 15.26
C ALA A 173 -9.30 18.41 14.40
N THR A 174 -8.49 17.58 15.01
CA THR A 174 -7.70 16.54 14.31
C THR A 174 -8.61 15.48 13.73
N LEU A 175 -9.55 14.97 14.52
CA LEU A 175 -10.47 13.91 14.09
C LEU A 175 -11.34 14.35 12.92
N THR A 176 -11.91 15.55 12.98
CA THR A 176 -12.76 16.07 11.89
C THR A 176 -11.97 16.28 10.59
N ARG A 177 -10.73 16.76 10.66
CA ARG A 177 -9.84 16.88 9.49
C ARG A 177 -9.48 15.53 8.91
N PHE A 178 -9.19 14.54 9.75
CA PHE A 178 -8.84 13.20 9.30
C PHE A 178 -10.03 12.51 8.66
N PHE A 179 -11.25 12.71 9.15
CA PHE A 179 -12.44 12.24 8.47
C PHE A 179 -12.58 12.88 7.07
N ALA A 180 -12.41 14.19 6.96
CA ALA A 180 -12.48 14.88 5.67
C ALA A 180 -11.41 14.35 4.68
N PHE A 181 -10.17 14.17 5.12
CA PHE A 181 -9.11 13.60 4.29
C PHE A 181 -9.37 12.13 3.94
N HIS A 182 -9.82 11.31 4.89
CA HIS A 182 -10.12 9.90 4.61
C HIS A 182 -11.25 9.75 3.58
N PHE A 183 -12.23 10.63 3.61
CA PHE A 183 -13.31 10.65 2.62
C PHE A 183 -12.83 11.12 1.25
N LEU A 184 -11.97 12.15 1.19
CA LEU A 184 -11.49 12.75 -0.05
C LEU A 184 -10.42 11.91 -0.77
N LEU A 185 -9.43 11.40 -0.02
CA LEU A 185 -8.24 10.75 -0.59
C LEU A 185 -8.54 9.57 -1.52
N PRO A 186 -9.52 8.68 -1.26
CA PRO A 186 -9.86 7.61 -2.20
C PRO A 186 -10.22 8.11 -3.61
N PHE A 187 -10.83 9.28 -3.74
CA PHE A 187 -11.15 9.87 -5.04
C PHE A 187 -9.89 10.44 -5.73
N VAL A 188 -8.96 10.99 -4.94
CA VAL A 188 -7.63 11.36 -5.45
C VAL A 188 -6.87 10.12 -5.92
N VAL A 189 -6.96 9.02 -5.18
CA VAL A 189 -6.39 7.72 -5.58
C VAL A 189 -7.00 7.24 -6.90
N ILE A 190 -8.33 7.34 -7.10
CA ILE A 190 -8.96 7.01 -8.40
C ILE A 190 -8.35 7.84 -9.54
N ALA A 191 -8.23 9.15 -9.37
CA ALA A 191 -7.65 10.02 -10.40
C ALA A 191 -6.20 9.60 -10.75
N MET A 192 -5.40 9.29 -9.73
CA MET A 192 -4.03 8.82 -9.94
C MET A 192 -3.96 7.41 -10.54
N VAL A 193 -4.92 6.52 -10.22
CA VAL A 193 -5.03 5.19 -10.87
C VAL A 193 -5.32 5.35 -12.35
N ILE A 194 -6.19 6.29 -12.74
CA ILE A 194 -6.45 6.58 -14.17
C ILE A 194 -5.15 7.00 -14.87
N LEU A 195 -4.34 7.89 -14.28
CA LEU A 195 -3.04 8.26 -14.83
C LEU A 195 -2.08 7.06 -14.91
N HIS A 196 -2.03 6.22 -13.89
CA HIS A 196 -1.21 5.00 -13.86
C HIS A 196 -1.59 4.05 -15.01
N LEU A 197 -2.88 3.87 -15.26
CA LEU A 197 -3.39 3.03 -16.34
C LEU A 197 -3.18 3.66 -17.72
N LEU A 198 -3.27 4.98 -17.86
CA LEU A 198 -2.98 5.67 -19.11
C LEU A 198 -1.53 5.42 -19.56
N PHE A 199 -0.56 5.59 -18.65
CA PHE A 199 0.84 5.28 -18.95
C PHE A 199 1.08 3.79 -19.22
N LEU A 200 0.38 2.90 -18.49
CA LEU A 200 0.46 1.47 -18.74
C LEU A 200 -0.07 1.09 -20.13
N HIS A 201 -1.16 1.70 -20.58
CA HIS A 201 -1.76 1.42 -21.89
C HIS A 201 -0.91 1.96 -23.04
N GLU A 202 -0.17 3.03 -22.84
CA GLU A 202 0.77 3.57 -23.83
C GLU A 202 1.90 2.58 -24.14
N THR A 203 2.48 1.96 -23.11
CA THR A 203 3.59 1.00 -23.27
C THR A 203 3.13 -0.44 -23.46
N GLY A 204 1.94 -0.78 -22.97
CA GLY A 204 1.46 -2.14 -22.77
C GLY A 204 2.10 -2.82 -21.55
N SER A 205 1.54 -3.98 -21.15
CA SER A 205 2.06 -4.76 -20.03
C SER A 205 3.41 -5.41 -20.38
N ASN A 206 4.29 -5.46 -19.37
CA ASN A 206 5.48 -6.29 -19.40
C ASN A 206 5.10 -7.79 -19.35
N ASN A 207 6.06 -8.68 -19.51
CA ASN A 207 5.87 -10.13 -19.47
C ASN A 207 6.98 -10.83 -18.66
N PRO A 208 6.81 -12.11 -18.25
CA PRO A 208 7.78 -12.82 -17.41
C PRO A 208 9.18 -13.00 -18.01
N ILE A 209 9.30 -13.01 -19.33
CA ILE A 209 10.60 -13.21 -20.01
C ILE A 209 11.36 -11.87 -20.14
N GLY A 210 10.62 -10.73 -20.17
CA GLY A 210 11.21 -9.40 -20.29
C GLY A 210 11.61 -9.01 -21.73
N LEU A 211 11.23 -9.82 -22.73
CA LEU A 211 11.41 -9.52 -24.15
C LEU A 211 10.22 -8.73 -24.71
N ASN A 212 10.43 -8.08 -25.86
CA ASN A 212 9.35 -7.37 -26.55
C ASN A 212 8.26 -8.36 -27.03
N PRO A 213 7.02 -8.28 -26.52
CA PRO A 213 5.96 -9.22 -26.80
C PRO A 213 5.14 -8.90 -28.05
N ASN A 214 5.55 -7.93 -28.90
CA ASN A 214 4.74 -7.45 -30.03
C ASN A 214 4.36 -8.55 -31.03
N MET A 215 5.16 -9.60 -31.13
CA MET A 215 4.90 -10.74 -32.03
C MET A 215 3.94 -11.79 -31.45
N ASP A 216 3.61 -11.68 -30.14
CA ASP A 216 2.85 -12.71 -29.44
C ASP A 216 1.88 -12.09 -28.42
N LYS A 217 0.91 -11.34 -28.96
CA LYS A 217 -0.17 -10.70 -28.18
C LYS A 217 -1.52 -11.25 -28.58
N ILE A 218 -2.40 -11.38 -27.59
CA ILE A 218 -3.81 -11.74 -27.75
C ILE A 218 -4.70 -10.65 -27.17
N PRO A 219 -5.99 -10.56 -27.53
CA PRO A 219 -6.92 -9.67 -26.88
C PRO A 219 -7.05 -9.98 -25.38
N PHE A 220 -7.20 -8.97 -24.54
CA PHE A 220 -7.39 -9.15 -23.11
C PHE A 220 -8.64 -10.00 -22.79
N HIS A 221 -9.74 -9.71 -23.42
CA HIS A 221 -10.94 -10.54 -23.32
C HIS A 221 -11.01 -11.57 -24.46
N PRO A 222 -11.33 -12.84 -24.18
CA PRO A 222 -11.82 -13.41 -22.92
C PRO A 222 -10.73 -13.96 -21.98
N TYR A 223 -9.48 -14.02 -22.40
CA TYR A 223 -8.44 -14.79 -21.70
C TYR A 223 -8.12 -14.19 -20.31
N PHE A 224 -7.69 -12.96 -20.27
CA PHE A 224 -7.24 -12.31 -19.02
C PHE A 224 -8.40 -11.73 -18.20
N SER A 225 -9.53 -11.41 -18.83
CA SER A 225 -10.74 -11.06 -18.10
C SER A 225 -11.29 -12.25 -17.29
N ASN A 226 -11.27 -13.47 -17.83
CA ASN A 226 -11.66 -14.68 -17.09
C ASN A 226 -10.62 -15.05 -16.01
N LYS A 227 -9.34 -14.83 -16.29
CA LYS A 227 -8.26 -15.02 -15.31
C LYS A 227 -8.38 -14.04 -14.15
N ASP A 228 -8.67 -12.78 -14.43
CA ASP A 228 -8.94 -11.77 -13.40
C ASP A 228 -10.20 -12.10 -12.58
N LEU A 229 -11.27 -12.56 -13.23
CA LEU A 229 -12.48 -12.99 -12.52
C LEU A 229 -12.20 -14.11 -11.51
N LEU A 230 -11.38 -15.10 -11.88
CA LEU A 230 -10.96 -16.14 -10.94
C LEU A 230 -10.19 -15.53 -9.75
N GLY A 231 -9.26 -14.61 -10.01
CA GLY A 231 -8.55 -13.88 -8.96
C GLY A 231 -9.49 -13.10 -8.04
N PHE A 232 -10.52 -12.46 -8.58
CA PHE A 232 -11.55 -11.74 -7.82
C PHE A 232 -12.31 -12.67 -6.89
N VAL A 233 -12.73 -13.84 -7.39
CA VAL A 233 -13.44 -14.84 -6.56
C VAL A 233 -12.55 -15.31 -5.42
N VAL A 234 -11.30 -15.65 -5.68
CA VAL A 234 -10.35 -16.13 -4.65
C VAL A 234 -10.12 -15.04 -3.58
N MET A 235 -9.89 -13.79 -4.01
CA MET A 235 -9.64 -12.69 -3.07
C MET A 235 -10.88 -12.36 -2.23
N LEU A 236 -12.05 -12.23 -2.84
CA LEU A 236 -13.30 -11.93 -2.12
C LEU A 236 -13.68 -13.06 -1.16
N PHE A 237 -13.48 -14.31 -1.56
CA PHE A 237 -13.69 -15.46 -0.70
C PHE A 237 -12.75 -15.43 0.52
N SER A 238 -11.46 -15.14 0.32
CA SER A 238 -10.48 -15.05 1.40
C SER A 238 -10.79 -13.88 2.34
N LEU A 239 -11.17 -12.71 1.80
CA LEU A 239 -11.61 -11.57 2.59
C LEU A 239 -12.89 -11.88 3.39
N ALA A 240 -13.87 -12.56 2.78
CA ALA A 240 -15.09 -12.98 3.45
C ALA A 240 -14.80 -13.97 4.59
N LEU A 241 -13.91 -14.95 4.37
CA LEU A 241 -13.51 -15.87 5.44
C LEU A 241 -12.90 -15.11 6.63
N LEU A 242 -12.01 -14.16 6.38
CA LEU A 242 -11.42 -13.37 7.46
C LEU A 242 -12.46 -12.49 8.16
N ALA A 243 -13.27 -11.76 7.40
CA ALA A 243 -14.29 -10.84 7.94
C ALA A 243 -15.38 -11.55 8.75
N LEU A 244 -15.72 -12.79 8.39
CA LEU A 244 -16.78 -13.57 9.04
C LEU A 244 -16.28 -14.40 10.24
N PHE A 245 -15.11 -15.02 10.13
CA PHE A 245 -14.65 -16.01 11.13
C PHE A 245 -13.54 -15.52 12.05
N SER A 246 -12.75 -14.53 11.61
CA SER A 246 -11.63 -14.01 12.41
C SER A 246 -11.39 -12.52 12.18
N PRO A 247 -12.41 -11.65 12.33
CA PRO A 247 -12.35 -10.23 11.89
C PRO A 247 -11.29 -9.41 12.64
N ASN A 248 -10.86 -9.83 13.82
CA ASN A 248 -9.92 -9.11 14.67
C ASN A 248 -8.48 -9.65 14.59
N LEU A 249 -8.23 -10.67 13.74
CA LEU A 249 -6.93 -11.35 13.67
C LEU A 249 -5.77 -10.40 13.31
N LEU A 250 -6.02 -9.44 12.45
CA LEU A 250 -5.00 -8.50 11.96
C LEU A 250 -5.04 -7.14 12.66
N GLY A 251 -5.99 -6.92 13.57
CA GLY A 251 -6.13 -5.67 14.32
C GLY A 251 -5.42 -5.69 15.67
N ASP A 252 -5.31 -4.52 16.29
CA ASP A 252 -4.77 -4.37 17.63
C ASP A 252 -5.90 -4.39 18.68
N PRO A 253 -5.83 -5.23 19.75
CA PRO A 253 -6.86 -5.33 20.76
C PRO A 253 -7.05 -4.04 21.56
N GLU A 254 -6.01 -3.23 21.77
CA GLU A 254 -6.10 -1.96 22.49
C GLU A 254 -7.04 -0.95 21.78
N ASN A 255 -7.25 -1.10 20.48
CA ASN A 255 -8.15 -0.22 19.73
C ASN A 255 -9.65 -0.52 19.95
N PHE A 256 -9.99 -1.54 20.71
CA PHE A 256 -11.35 -1.81 21.19
C PHE A 256 -11.68 -1.11 22.52
N THR A 257 -10.74 -0.35 23.07
CA THR A 257 -10.93 0.52 24.23
C THR A 257 -11.05 1.97 23.75
N PRO A 258 -12.03 2.77 24.25
CA PRO A 258 -12.14 4.19 23.90
C PRO A 258 -10.85 4.95 24.18
N ALA A 259 -10.54 5.94 23.35
CA ALA A 259 -9.37 6.79 23.52
C ALA A 259 -9.35 7.49 24.89
N ASN A 260 -8.25 7.35 25.61
CA ASN A 260 -7.98 8.06 26.87
C ASN A 260 -6.63 8.77 26.77
N PRO A 261 -6.61 10.12 26.67
CA PRO A 261 -5.37 10.88 26.54
C PRO A 261 -4.49 10.86 27.79
N LEU A 262 -5.03 10.42 28.95
CA LEU A 262 -4.32 10.34 30.21
C LEU A 262 -3.65 8.97 30.48
N VAL A 263 -3.96 7.97 29.64
CA VAL A 263 -3.45 6.60 29.80
C VAL A 263 -2.77 6.15 28.52
N THR A 264 -1.44 6.13 28.54
CA THR A 264 -0.64 5.65 27.40
C THR A 264 -0.63 4.13 27.35
N PRO A 265 -0.98 3.50 26.21
CA PRO A 265 -0.84 2.06 26.03
C PRO A 265 0.62 1.60 26.18
N PRO A 266 0.86 0.37 26.71
CA PRO A 266 2.23 -0.14 26.89
C PRO A 266 3.03 -0.21 25.59
N HIS A 267 2.38 -0.50 24.47
CA HIS A 267 3.00 -0.66 23.16
C HIS A 267 2.20 0.06 22.09
N ILE A 268 2.63 1.30 21.75
CA ILE A 268 2.06 2.03 20.61
C ILE A 268 2.78 1.55 19.35
N LYS A 269 2.05 0.87 18.47
CA LYS A 269 2.55 0.40 17.17
C LYS A 269 1.52 0.68 16.07
N PRO A 270 1.94 0.96 14.82
CA PRO A 270 1.04 1.05 13.70
C PRO A 270 0.53 -0.33 13.26
N GLU A 271 -0.44 -0.34 12.35
CA GLU A 271 -0.91 -1.56 11.68
C GLU A 271 0.24 -2.30 10.98
N TRP A 272 0.11 -3.63 10.84
CA TRP A 272 1.18 -4.52 10.38
C TRP A 272 1.83 -4.10 9.06
N TYR A 273 1.05 -3.51 8.16
CA TYR A 273 1.55 -3.08 6.85
C TYR A 273 2.43 -1.82 6.89
N PHE A 274 2.55 -1.14 8.01
CA PHE A 274 3.47 -0.02 8.23
C PHE A 274 4.70 -0.41 9.05
N LEU A 275 4.72 -1.59 9.65
CA LEU A 275 5.74 -1.98 10.64
C LEU A 275 7.16 -1.98 10.07
N PHE A 276 7.37 -2.36 8.80
CA PHE A 276 8.70 -2.32 8.20
C PHE A 276 9.29 -0.91 8.18
N ALA A 277 8.50 0.09 7.75
CA ALA A 277 8.93 1.48 7.72
C ALA A 277 9.07 2.06 9.14
N TYR A 278 8.21 1.62 10.07
CA TYR A 278 8.32 1.97 11.49
C TYR A 278 9.57 1.36 12.15
N ALA A 279 9.99 0.15 11.78
CA ALA A 279 11.26 -0.42 12.21
C ALA A 279 12.45 0.42 11.73
N ILE A 280 12.46 0.83 10.47
CA ILE A 280 13.50 1.71 9.90
C ILE A 280 13.54 3.05 10.63
N LEU A 281 12.38 3.69 10.89
CA LEU A 281 12.27 4.91 11.70
C LEU A 281 12.99 4.77 13.05
N ARG A 282 12.65 3.70 13.78
CA ARG A 282 13.16 3.47 15.16
C ARG A 282 14.62 3.03 15.21
N SER A 283 15.17 2.56 14.09
CA SER A 283 16.57 2.10 14.01
C SER A 283 17.57 3.25 14.09
N ILE A 284 17.14 4.49 13.86
CA ILE A 284 17.98 5.69 13.87
C ILE A 284 17.70 6.49 15.15
N PRO A 285 18.70 6.71 16.03
CA PRO A 285 18.47 7.42 17.30
C PRO A 285 18.10 8.90 17.14
N ASN A 286 18.47 9.52 16.02
CA ASN A 286 18.13 10.91 15.72
C ASN A 286 16.71 11.00 15.11
N LYS A 287 15.83 11.85 15.69
CA LYS A 287 14.42 11.98 15.26
C LYS A 287 14.31 12.37 13.79
N LEU A 288 15.03 13.40 13.34
CA LEU A 288 15.02 13.84 11.94
C LEU A 288 15.56 12.74 11.02
N GLY A 289 16.67 12.10 11.39
CA GLY A 289 17.24 11.00 10.63
C GLY A 289 16.27 9.83 10.48
N GLY A 290 15.57 9.47 11.54
CA GLY A 290 14.54 8.42 11.52
C GLY A 290 13.37 8.77 10.59
N VAL A 291 12.86 10.00 10.66
CA VAL A 291 11.78 10.48 9.78
C VAL A 291 12.20 10.46 8.31
N LEU A 292 13.40 10.94 8.02
CA LEU A 292 13.96 10.88 6.66
C LEU A 292 14.12 9.44 6.18
N ALA A 293 14.64 8.54 7.02
CA ALA A 293 14.80 7.13 6.65
C ALA A 293 13.44 6.45 6.38
N LEU A 294 12.41 6.74 7.18
CA LEU A 294 11.04 6.28 6.91
C LEU A 294 10.57 6.76 5.53
N LEU A 295 10.70 8.04 5.25
CA LEU A 295 10.27 8.60 3.95
C LEU A 295 11.08 7.99 2.80
N PHE A 296 12.40 7.92 2.94
CA PHE A 296 13.27 7.34 1.91
C PHE A 296 13.09 5.83 1.76
N SER A 297 12.58 5.10 2.75
CA SER A 297 12.26 3.68 2.59
C SER A 297 11.20 3.43 1.50
N ILE A 298 10.34 4.42 1.25
CA ILE A 298 9.38 4.38 0.13
C ILE A 298 9.96 5.04 -1.12
N LEU A 299 10.56 6.22 -0.98
CA LEU A 299 11.06 7.00 -2.12
C LEU A 299 12.23 6.32 -2.84
N VAL A 300 12.95 5.40 -2.21
CA VAL A 300 14.00 4.60 -2.86
C VAL A 300 13.46 3.84 -4.07
N LEU A 301 12.19 3.47 -4.08
CA LEU A 301 11.55 2.82 -5.22
C LEU A 301 11.55 3.71 -6.48
N MET A 302 11.48 5.04 -6.33
CA MET A 302 11.50 5.97 -7.48
C MET A 302 12.85 6.02 -8.18
N VAL A 303 13.94 5.69 -7.50
CA VAL A 303 15.28 5.70 -8.10
C VAL A 303 15.69 4.35 -8.68
N VAL A 304 14.98 3.27 -8.39
CA VAL A 304 15.26 1.91 -8.92
C VAL A 304 15.40 1.90 -10.46
N PRO A 305 14.55 2.59 -11.26
CA PRO A 305 14.71 2.64 -12.71
C PRO A 305 16.03 3.28 -13.16
N ILE A 306 16.56 4.21 -12.37
CA ILE A 306 17.83 4.91 -12.67
C ILE A 306 19.03 4.03 -12.31
N LEU A 307 18.87 3.22 -11.25
CA LEU A 307 19.91 2.31 -10.74
C LEU A 307 19.97 0.99 -11.50
N HIS A 308 19.15 0.79 -12.52
CA HIS A 308 19.17 -0.42 -13.35
C HIS A 308 20.41 -0.44 -14.26
N THR A 309 21.32 -1.38 -13.99
CA THR A 309 22.60 -1.53 -14.69
C THR A 309 22.69 -2.76 -15.58
N SER A 310 21.73 -3.69 -15.46
CA SER A 310 21.74 -4.94 -16.21
C SER A 310 21.28 -4.74 -17.65
N LYS A 311 21.84 -5.53 -18.58
CA LYS A 311 21.36 -5.64 -19.96
C LYS A 311 20.03 -6.39 -20.06
N GLN A 312 19.70 -7.20 -19.05
CA GLN A 312 18.47 -7.99 -18.99
C GLN A 312 17.42 -7.27 -18.12
N ARG A 313 16.18 -7.23 -18.59
CA ARG A 313 15.09 -6.50 -17.97
C ARG A 313 14.65 -7.12 -16.64
N GLY A 314 14.30 -8.41 -16.65
CA GLY A 314 13.83 -9.15 -15.49
C GLY A 314 14.91 -10.00 -14.83
N LEU A 315 14.54 -10.70 -13.76
CA LEU A 315 15.47 -11.53 -13.00
C LEU A 315 15.50 -12.99 -13.48
N ALA A 316 14.69 -13.38 -14.45
CA ALA A 316 14.54 -14.79 -14.90
C ALA A 316 15.88 -15.47 -15.25
N PHE A 317 16.83 -14.70 -15.79
CA PHE A 317 18.16 -15.16 -16.18
C PHE A 317 19.29 -14.52 -15.38
N ARG A 318 18.98 -14.02 -14.18
CA ARG A 318 19.90 -13.28 -13.30
C ARG A 318 19.96 -13.91 -11.90
N PRO A 319 20.61 -15.08 -11.74
CA PRO A 319 20.53 -15.90 -10.53
C PRO A 319 21.07 -15.19 -9.28
N ALA A 320 22.14 -14.40 -9.39
CA ALA A 320 22.68 -13.64 -8.26
C ALA A 320 21.70 -12.53 -7.82
N THR A 321 21.09 -11.82 -8.79
CA THR A 321 20.10 -10.80 -8.47
C THR A 321 18.79 -11.45 -7.96
N GLN A 322 18.40 -12.65 -8.39
CA GLN A 322 17.29 -13.41 -7.77
C GLN A 322 17.56 -13.68 -6.29
N PHE A 323 18.76 -14.12 -5.93
CA PHE A 323 19.14 -14.33 -4.54
C PHE A 323 18.99 -13.03 -3.73
N LEU A 324 19.46 -11.90 -4.25
CA LEU A 324 19.30 -10.59 -3.58
C LEU A 324 17.83 -10.16 -3.47
N PHE A 325 16.99 -10.46 -4.47
CA PHE A 325 15.56 -10.18 -4.39
C PHE A 325 14.89 -10.96 -3.25
N TRP A 326 15.19 -12.24 -3.11
CA TRP A 326 14.64 -13.03 -2.01
C TRP A 326 15.22 -12.63 -0.66
N THR A 327 16.47 -12.16 -0.64
CA THR A 327 17.06 -11.52 0.55
C THR A 327 16.28 -10.25 0.93
N LEU A 328 15.88 -9.41 -0.04
CA LEU A 328 15.03 -8.24 0.20
C LEU A 328 13.66 -8.65 0.77
N VAL A 329 13.05 -9.70 0.22
CA VAL A 329 11.76 -10.21 0.74
C VAL A 329 11.91 -10.68 2.19
N ALA A 330 12.95 -11.43 2.49
CA ALA A 330 13.24 -11.89 3.85
C ALA A 330 13.52 -10.72 4.80
N ASP A 331 14.29 -9.72 4.36
CA ASP A 331 14.59 -8.53 5.13
C ASP A 331 13.34 -7.68 5.43
N MET A 332 12.42 -7.53 4.47
CA MET A 332 11.12 -6.90 4.67
C MET A 332 10.27 -7.62 5.73
N LEU A 333 10.30 -8.96 5.76
CA LEU A 333 9.60 -9.74 6.79
C LEU A 333 10.25 -9.54 8.16
N VAL A 334 11.60 -9.53 8.23
CA VAL A 334 12.33 -9.24 9.47
C VAL A 334 12.02 -7.83 9.98
N LEU A 335 12.05 -6.82 9.11
CA LEU A 335 11.70 -5.44 9.47
C LEU A 335 10.24 -5.34 9.95
N THR A 336 9.31 -6.02 9.31
CA THR A 336 7.90 -6.06 9.75
C THR A 336 7.78 -6.69 11.14
N TRP A 337 8.45 -7.79 11.39
CA TRP A 337 8.49 -8.43 12.70
C TRP A 337 9.09 -7.50 13.76
N ILE A 338 10.26 -6.92 13.50
CA ILE A 338 10.95 -5.99 14.41
C ILE A 338 10.11 -4.74 14.67
N GLY A 339 9.36 -4.23 13.68
CA GLY A 339 8.45 -3.11 13.86
C GLY A 339 7.40 -3.34 14.96
N GLY A 340 6.99 -4.59 15.17
CA GLY A 340 6.07 -5.00 16.24
C GLY A 340 6.71 -5.31 17.58
N MET A 341 8.06 -5.36 17.67
CA MET A 341 8.77 -5.73 18.90
C MET A 341 9.09 -4.51 19.77
N PRO A 342 9.31 -4.68 21.09
CA PRO A 342 9.76 -3.59 21.97
C PRO A 342 11.15 -3.07 21.58
N VAL A 343 11.46 -1.83 22.02
CA VAL A 343 12.75 -1.16 21.72
C VAL A 343 13.79 -1.57 22.77
N GLU A 344 14.23 -2.82 22.70
CA GLU A 344 15.20 -3.40 23.62
C GLU A 344 16.12 -4.41 22.91
N HIS A 345 17.19 -4.86 23.58
CA HIS A 345 18.04 -5.91 23.03
C HIS A 345 17.31 -7.26 23.01
N PRO A 346 17.43 -8.07 21.93
CA PRO A 346 18.32 -7.89 20.76
C PRO A 346 17.67 -7.11 19.60
N TYR A 347 16.41 -6.71 19.70
CA TYR A 347 15.58 -6.16 18.60
C TYR A 347 16.15 -4.88 18.00
N ILE A 348 16.78 -4.00 18.82
CA ILE A 348 17.40 -2.77 18.35
C ILE A 348 18.47 -3.07 17.30
N ILE A 349 19.41 -3.98 17.61
CA ILE A 349 20.54 -4.30 16.71
C ILE A 349 20.01 -4.99 15.44
N ILE A 350 19.07 -5.92 15.58
CA ILE A 350 18.47 -6.60 14.42
C ILE A 350 17.82 -5.56 13.49
N GLY A 351 17.06 -4.62 14.04
CA GLY A 351 16.42 -3.55 13.27
C GLY A 351 17.42 -2.64 12.57
N GLN A 352 18.54 -2.30 13.23
CA GLN A 352 19.60 -1.49 12.63
C GLN A 352 20.28 -2.19 11.46
N VAL A 353 20.66 -3.47 11.64
CA VAL A 353 21.29 -4.27 10.59
C VAL A 353 20.35 -4.46 9.40
N ALA A 354 19.09 -4.81 9.65
CA ALA A 354 18.06 -4.97 8.62
C ALA A 354 17.83 -3.65 7.87
N SER A 355 17.73 -2.52 8.57
CA SER A 355 17.55 -1.21 7.93
C SER A 355 18.73 -0.82 7.02
N ILE A 356 19.97 -1.12 7.44
CA ILE A 356 21.16 -0.91 6.60
C ILE A 356 21.12 -1.84 5.37
N LEU A 357 20.77 -3.11 5.57
CA LEU A 357 20.65 -4.09 4.50
C LEU A 357 19.57 -3.68 3.48
N TYR A 358 18.42 -3.18 3.94
CA TYR A 358 17.34 -2.68 3.09
C TYR A 358 17.86 -1.64 2.08
N PHE A 359 18.50 -0.58 2.55
CA PHE A 359 19.03 0.46 1.67
C PHE A 359 20.22 -0.02 0.84
N ALA A 360 21.10 -0.86 1.41
CA ALA A 360 22.22 -1.42 0.69
C ALA A 360 21.78 -2.30 -0.50
N LEU A 361 20.71 -3.07 -0.34
CA LEU A 361 20.13 -3.87 -1.43
C LEU A 361 19.74 -3.00 -2.62
N PHE A 362 18.99 -1.93 -2.40
CA PHE A 362 18.52 -1.06 -3.49
C PHE A 362 19.64 -0.21 -4.10
N LEU A 363 20.47 0.42 -3.26
CA LEU A 363 21.40 1.47 -3.72
C LEU A 363 22.75 0.92 -4.17
N ILE A 364 23.15 -0.25 -3.67
CA ILE A 364 24.50 -0.80 -3.87
C ILE A 364 24.46 -2.19 -4.50
N LEU A 365 23.78 -3.15 -3.85
CA LEU A 365 23.93 -4.55 -4.21
C LEU A 365 23.24 -4.88 -5.54
N PHE A 366 22.00 -4.43 -5.80
CA PHE A 366 21.36 -4.63 -7.09
C PHE A 366 22.13 -3.99 -8.25
N PRO A 367 22.59 -2.72 -8.18
CA PRO A 367 23.38 -2.12 -9.24
C PRO A 367 24.71 -2.85 -9.51
N ILE A 368 25.47 -3.19 -8.46
CA ILE A 368 26.76 -3.87 -8.61
C ILE A 368 26.55 -5.26 -9.22
N THR A 369 25.59 -6.04 -8.70
CA THR A 369 25.30 -7.38 -9.21
C THR A 369 24.86 -7.34 -10.67
N GLY A 370 24.07 -6.35 -11.07
CA GLY A 370 23.69 -6.15 -12.48
C GLY A 370 24.90 -5.94 -13.40
N ILE A 371 25.91 -5.16 -12.95
CA ILE A 371 27.17 -4.98 -13.69
C ILE A 371 27.96 -6.30 -13.76
N MET A 372 28.01 -7.04 -12.65
CA MET A 372 28.74 -8.32 -12.60
C MET A 372 28.13 -9.37 -13.51
N GLU A 373 26.80 -9.52 -13.49
CA GLU A 373 26.07 -10.47 -14.35
C GLU A 373 26.22 -10.15 -15.83
N ASN A 374 26.33 -8.86 -16.22
CA ASN A 374 26.61 -8.47 -17.60
C ASN A 374 27.97 -8.96 -18.14
N LYS A 375 28.95 -9.25 -17.25
CA LYS A 375 30.26 -9.79 -17.65
C LYS A 375 30.24 -11.30 -17.90
N ALA A 376 29.20 -11.98 -17.41
CA ALA A 376 28.96 -13.41 -17.61
C ALA A 376 28.14 -13.70 -18.86
N LEU A 377 27.57 -12.68 -19.49
CA LEU A 377 26.87 -12.72 -20.78
C LEU A 377 27.83 -12.42 -21.92
#